data_20b7e890cc5d12e16d239fde019fe512
#
_entry.id   20b7e890cc5d12e16d239fde019fe512
#
_cell.length_a   1.000
_cell.length_b   1.000
_cell.length_c   1.000
_cell.angle_alpha   90.00
_cell.angle_beta   90.00
_cell.angle_gamma   90.00
#
_symmetry.space_group_name_H-M   'P 1'
#
loop_
_entity.id
_entity.type
_entity.pdbx_description
1 polymer ?
#
loop_
_entity_poly.entity_id
_entity_poly.type
_entity_poly.pdbx_seq_one_letter_code
_entity_poly.pdbx_strand_id
1 'polypeptide(L)'
;MYDLSDPRYARQLVLRGFGPTAQEKLANGRVLIVGAGGLGSPAASYLAAAGVGTISLVDTDVVDVTNLHRQLLYTTPDVGRAKLDVARERLQAINPQVVVHTHDTRLNAANAGSLVVGHHVVIDATDNFPTRYAINDACLAHGIPFVYGSVARFDGQVSVFAAPGGPCYRCLFPVMPEPGTVPTCAEEGVLGVVPGIIGLHQATEAIKLLTTIGTPLVGQLLLVDLLAQDSQRIAVARRHDCPTCGDVRTPSLSSMSIQHSNPADVASLLAGDDAPTIVDVREQWEYDLVHLPVSMLIPLNTLAARAKDMDPSRSYALLCHHGMRSEMAANWLMQQGFSRLINIDGGIDAWSMEVDSSLPRY
;
A
#
# COMPACT_ATOMS: atom_id res chain seq x y z
N MET A 1 -11.37 24.86 16.75
CA MET A 1 -11.13 25.76 15.61
C MET A 1 -9.64 25.84 15.41
N TYR A 2 -9.16 25.63 14.20
CA TYR A 2 -7.71 25.62 13.89
C TYR A 2 -7.16 27.05 14.05
N ASP A 3 -6.12 27.21 14.85
CA ASP A 3 -5.53 28.54 15.11
C ASP A 3 -4.40 28.81 14.11
N LEU A 4 -4.71 29.62 13.09
CA LEU A 4 -3.73 30.03 12.08
C LEU A 4 -2.71 31.06 12.60
N SER A 5 -2.95 31.67 13.77
CA SER A 5 -2.04 32.64 14.40
C SER A 5 -0.96 31.96 15.26
N ASP A 6 -1.03 30.63 15.42
CA ASP A 6 -0.02 29.88 16.17
C ASP A 6 1.39 30.16 15.63
N PRO A 7 2.32 30.60 16.49
CA PRO A 7 3.70 30.93 16.10
C PRO A 7 4.45 29.79 15.37
N ARG A 8 4.01 28.53 15.50
CA ARG A 8 4.57 27.38 14.78
C ARG A 8 4.58 27.56 13.27
N TYR A 9 3.61 28.30 12.71
CA TYR A 9 3.48 28.53 11.26
C TYR A 9 4.18 29.80 10.78
N ALA A 10 4.75 30.60 11.67
CA ALA A 10 5.33 31.91 11.32
C ALA A 10 6.32 31.85 10.16
N ARG A 11 7.13 30.77 10.07
CA ARG A 11 8.12 30.61 9.00
C ARG A 11 7.51 30.20 7.67
N GLN A 12 6.34 29.55 7.68
CA GLN A 12 5.58 29.22 6.45
C GLN A 12 4.78 30.43 5.96
N LEU A 13 4.20 31.20 6.88
CA LEU A 13 3.38 32.35 6.55
C LEU A 13 4.13 33.47 5.84
N VAL A 14 5.43 33.63 6.09
CA VAL A 14 6.27 34.64 5.42
C VAL A 14 6.82 34.17 4.06
N LEU A 15 6.60 32.93 3.67
CA LEU A 15 7.04 32.42 2.37
C LEU A 15 6.25 33.11 1.25
N ARG A 16 6.96 33.68 0.28
CA ARG A 16 6.34 34.28 -0.91
C ARG A 16 5.57 33.22 -1.69
N GLY A 17 4.28 33.46 -1.94
CA GLY A 17 3.39 32.53 -2.65
C GLY A 17 2.72 31.49 -1.76
N PHE A 18 3.06 31.41 -0.46
CA PHE A 18 2.36 30.57 0.50
C PHE A 18 1.36 31.39 1.34
N GLY A 19 1.83 32.12 2.32
CA GLY A 19 1.03 33.05 3.12
C GLY A 19 -0.13 32.43 3.91
N PRO A 20 -1.03 33.25 4.50
CA PRO A 20 -2.17 32.78 5.28
C PRO A 20 -3.15 31.91 4.49
N THR A 21 -3.39 32.24 3.22
CA THR A 21 -4.34 31.48 2.38
C THR A 21 -3.91 30.03 2.16
N ALA A 22 -2.63 29.78 1.92
CA ALA A 22 -2.12 28.40 1.78
C ALA A 22 -2.16 27.67 3.12
N GLN A 23 -1.86 28.35 4.23
CA GLN A 23 -1.97 27.77 5.57
C GLN A 23 -3.42 27.38 5.90
N GLU A 24 -4.40 28.21 5.53
CA GLU A 24 -5.82 27.90 5.70
C GLU A 24 -6.23 26.66 4.88
N LYS A 25 -5.73 26.54 3.63
CA LYS A 25 -5.95 25.35 2.81
C LYS A 25 -5.36 24.11 3.44
N LEU A 26 -4.17 24.19 4.05
CA LEU A 26 -3.58 23.07 4.80
C LEU A 26 -4.44 22.70 6.01
N ALA A 27 -4.88 23.69 6.80
CA ALA A 27 -5.71 23.48 7.98
C ALA A 27 -7.05 22.81 7.65
N ASN A 28 -7.57 23.03 6.44
CA ASN A 28 -8.76 22.35 5.93
C ASN A 28 -8.44 21.06 5.17
N GLY A 29 -7.16 20.76 4.96
CA GLY A 29 -6.68 19.60 4.24
C GLY A 29 -6.97 18.27 4.98
N ARG A 30 -7.36 17.27 4.22
CA ARG A 30 -7.54 15.89 4.69
C ARG A 30 -6.69 14.95 3.84
N VAL A 31 -5.73 14.28 4.48
CA VAL A 31 -4.79 13.37 3.82
C VAL A 31 -4.96 11.97 4.38
N LEU A 32 -5.10 10.99 3.48
CA LEU A 32 -5.00 9.57 3.83
C LEU A 32 -3.57 9.10 3.54
N ILE A 33 -2.92 8.47 4.50
CA ILE A 33 -1.61 7.83 4.34
C ILE A 33 -1.78 6.33 4.50
N VAL A 34 -1.50 5.58 3.45
CA VAL A 34 -1.58 4.13 3.46
C VAL A 34 -0.18 3.57 3.68
N GLY A 35 0.03 2.98 4.84
CA GLY A 35 1.32 2.55 5.37
C GLY A 35 1.97 3.57 6.31
N ALA A 36 2.21 3.18 7.55
CA ALA A 36 2.91 3.98 8.57
C ALA A 36 4.38 3.57 8.72
N GLY A 37 4.97 3.02 7.66
CA GLY A 37 6.34 2.53 7.58
C GLY A 37 7.37 3.61 7.25
N GLY A 38 8.43 3.22 6.50
CA GLY A 38 9.58 4.09 6.19
C GLY A 38 9.23 5.32 5.37
N LEU A 39 8.25 5.25 4.47
CA LEU A 39 7.73 6.37 3.68
C LEU A 39 6.69 7.18 4.48
N GLY A 40 5.73 6.48 5.10
CA GLY A 40 4.61 7.11 5.79
C GLY A 40 5.03 7.87 7.05
N SER A 41 6.00 7.38 7.83
CA SER A 41 6.48 8.03 9.05
C SER A 41 6.98 9.47 8.80
N PRO A 42 7.93 9.73 7.90
CA PRO A 42 8.38 11.08 7.59
C PRO A 42 7.28 11.92 6.95
N ALA A 43 6.51 11.35 6.02
CA ALA A 43 5.42 12.07 5.37
C ALA A 43 4.40 12.57 6.40
N ALA A 44 3.91 11.70 7.30
CA ALA A 44 2.96 12.05 8.33
C ALA A 44 3.51 13.13 9.29
N SER A 45 4.77 12.98 9.73
CA SER A 45 5.41 13.91 10.65
C SER A 45 5.47 15.33 10.08
N TYR A 46 5.92 15.47 8.83
CA TYR A 46 6.03 16.80 8.20
C TYR A 46 4.69 17.40 7.81
N LEU A 47 3.71 16.59 7.42
CA LEU A 47 2.35 17.08 7.19
C LEU A 47 1.68 17.57 8.48
N ALA A 48 1.87 16.86 9.59
CA ALA A 48 1.40 17.31 10.90
C ALA A 48 2.09 18.61 11.33
N ALA A 49 3.42 18.69 11.21
CA ALA A 49 4.19 19.89 11.52
C ALA A 49 3.80 21.09 10.64
N ALA A 50 3.52 20.86 9.35
CA ALA A 50 3.07 21.88 8.42
C ALA A 50 1.64 22.37 8.70
N GLY A 51 0.86 21.64 9.47
CA GLY A 51 -0.49 22.02 9.87
C GLY A 51 -1.59 21.54 8.93
N VAL A 52 -1.44 20.33 8.37
CA VAL A 52 -2.55 19.64 7.71
C VAL A 52 -3.62 19.32 8.74
N GLY A 53 -4.88 19.71 8.49
CA GLY A 53 -5.94 19.64 9.49
C GLY A 53 -6.32 18.22 9.91
N THR A 54 -6.36 17.28 8.97
CA THR A 54 -6.69 15.88 9.25
C THR A 54 -5.72 14.93 8.54
N ILE A 55 -5.16 14.00 9.29
CA ILE A 55 -4.33 12.90 8.78
C ILE A 55 -5.01 11.59 9.18
N SER A 56 -5.36 10.77 8.20
CA SER A 56 -5.83 9.40 8.42
C SER A 56 -4.70 8.43 8.09
N LEU A 57 -4.43 7.48 8.97
CA LEU A 57 -3.39 6.46 8.81
C LEU A 57 -4.03 5.08 8.65
N VAL A 58 -3.56 4.30 7.71
CA VAL A 58 -3.95 2.90 7.50
C VAL A 58 -2.73 2.02 7.64
N ASP A 59 -2.73 1.11 8.61
CA ASP A 59 -1.66 0.13 8.85
C ASP A 59 -2.21 -0.99 9.74
N THR A 60 -1.54 -2.15 9.84
CA THR A 60 -1.91 -3.25 10.74
C THR A 60 -0.73 -3.73 11.57
N ASP A 61 0.44 -3.15 11.37
CA ASP A 61 1.68 -3.65 11.94
C ASP A 61 1.89 -3.17 13.38
N VAL A 62 2.74 -3.91 14.08
CA VAL A 62 3.37 -3.48 15.32
C VAL A 62 4.76 -2.90 15.04
N VAL A 63 5.28 -2.12 15.97
CA VAL A 63 6.65 -1.60 15.91
C VAL A 63 7.62 -2.74 16.16
N ASP A 64 8.53 -2.95 15.23
CA ASP A 64 9.61 -3.92 15.32
C ASP A 64 10.98 -3.23 15.37
N VAL A 65 11.93 -3.80 16.09
CA VAL A 65 13.29 -3.25 16.22
C VAL A 65 13.99 -3.10 14.85
N THR A 66 13.72 -3.99 13.92
CA THR A 66 14.27 -3.95 12.54
C THR A 66 13.74 -2.78 11.72
N ASN A 67 12.67 -2.13 12.18
CA ASN A 67 12.08 -0.97 11.52
C ASN A 67 12.75 0.36 11.92
N LEU A 68 13.36 0.44 13.11
CA LEU A 68 13.77 1.70 13.74
C LEU A 68 14.84 2.47 12.97
N HIS A 69 15.63 1.80 12.15
CA HIS A 69 16.67 2.45 11.32
C HIS A 69 16.09 3.34 10.19
N ARG A 70 14.77 3.21 9.88
CA ARG A 70 14.10 3.96 8.81
C ARG A 70 12.71 4.50 9.14
N GLN A 71 12.12 4.10 10.27
CA GLN A 71 10.78 4.53 10.71
C GLN A 71 10.90 5.40 11.96
N LEU A 72 11.44 6.62 11.78
CA LEU A 72 11.86 7.51 12.88
C LEU A 72 10.72 8.07 13.73
N LEU A 73 9.47 7.82 13.35
CA LEU A 73 8.30 8.13 14.19
C LEU A 73 8.25 7.25 15.44
N TYR A 74 8.90 6.09 15.41
CA TYR A 74 8.95 5.09 16.49
C TYR A 74 10.33 5.04 17.15
N THR A 75 10.34 4.61 18.41
CA THR A 75 11.53 4.51 19.24
C THR A 75 11.64 3.14 19.88
N THR A 76 12.81 2.80 20.45
CA THR A 76 13.01 1.50 21.10
C THR A 76 11.96 1.14 22.17
N PRO A 77 11.51 2.07 23.04
CA PRO A 77 10.42 1.78 23.98
C PRO A 77 9.05 1.45 23.34
N ASP A 78 8.87 1.73 22.07
CA ASP A 78 7.61 1.48 21.36
C ASP A 78 7.55 0.07 20.74
N VAL A 79 8.64 -0.71 20.78
CA VAL A 79 8.69 -2.07 20.22
C VAL A 79 7.57 -2.95 20.81
N GLY A 80 6.80 -3.60 19.93
CA GLY A 80 5.64 -4.42 20.27
C GLY A 80 4.31 -3.66 20.38
N ARG A 81 4.31 -2.32 20.35
CA ARG A 81 3.07 -1.52 20.31
C ARG A 81 2.53 -1.42 18.89
N ALA A 82 1.23 -1.26 18.74
CA ALA A 82 0.63 -0.98 17.43
C ALA A 82 1.20 0.32 16.83
N LYS A 83 1.66 0.27 15.57
CA LYS A 83 2.22 1.45 14.87
C LYS A 83 1.25 2.62 14.87
N LEU A 84 -0.03 2.37 14.67
CA LEU A 84 -1.07 3.40 14.60
C LEU A 84 -1.24 4.16 15.92
N ASP A 85 -1.17 3.48 17.07
CA ASP A 85 -1.30 4.12 18.37
C ASP A 85 -0.11 5.05 18.65
N VAL A 86 1.10 4.54 18.43
CA VAL A 86 2.32 5.34 18.60
C VAL A 86 2.34 6.51 17.62
N ALA A 87 1.98 6.30 16.35
CA ALA A 87 1.93 7.34 15.35
C ALA A 87 0.96 8.45 15.74
N ARG A 88 -0.26 8.11 16.18
CA ARG A 88 -1.25 9.08 16.65
C ARG A 88 -0.71 9.91 17.81
N GLU A 89 -0.13 9.29 18.84
CA GLU A 89 0.48 9.97 19.98
C GLU A 89 1.57 10.96 19.53
N ARG A 90 2.48 10.51 18.66
CA ARG A 90 3.60 11.33 18.18
C ARG A 90 3.16 12.50 17.31
N LEU A 91 2.22 12.27 16.38
CA LEU A 91 1.72 13.32 15.49
C LEU A 91 0.96 14.41 16.29
N GLN A 92 0.18 14.02 17.29
CA GLN A 92 -0.48 14.95 18.20
C GLN A 92 0.51 15.71 19.10
N ALA A 93 1.64 15.07 19.48
CA ALA A 93 2.71 15.75 20.21
C ALA A 93 3.48 16.75 19.32
N ILE A 94 3.66 16.45 18.01
CA ILE A 94 4.24 17.37 17.03
C ILE A 94 3.32 18.58 16.84
N ASN A 95 2.02 18.32 16.65
CA ASN A 95 1.05 19.39 16.44
C ASN A 95 -0.32 19.02 17.05
N PRO A 96 -0.67 19.56 18.22
CA PRO A 96 -1.93 19.23 18.91
C PRO A 96 -3.19 19.72 18.17
N GLN A 97 -3.06 20.57 17.13
CA GLN A 97 -4.18 21.01 16.32
C GLN A 97 -4.59 20.00 15.23
N VAL A 98 -3.72 19.03 14.93
CA VAL A 98 -3.98 18.03 13.89
C VAL A 98 -4.92 16.94 14.41
N VAL A 99 -5.98 16.66 13.65
CA VAL A 99 -6.86 15.53 13.90
C VAL A 99 -6.26 14.29 13.26
N VAL A 100 -6.00 13.26 14.06
CA VAL A 100 -5.42 11.99 13.58
C VAL A 100 -6.46 10.88 13.71
N HIS A 101 -6.85 10.31 12.57
CA HIS A 101 -7.67 9.09 12.52
C HIS A 101 -6.78 7.88 12.20
N THR A 102 -7.12 6.74 12.76
CA THR A 102 -6.39 5.49 12.54
C THR A 102 -7.35 4.40 12.08
N HIS A 103 -6.95 3.62 11.09
CA HIS A 103 -7.69 2.51 10.54
C HIS A 103 -6.81 1.26 10.63
N ASP A 104 -7.06 0.43 11.63
CA ASP A 104 -6.40 -0.86 11.81
C ASP A 104 -7.00 -1.87 10.84
N THR A 105 -6.55 -1.76 9.60
CA THR A 105 -6.98 -2.63 8.50
C THR A 105 -5.95 -2.60 7.37
N ARG A 106 -5.86 -3.67 6.62
CA ARG A 106 -5.11 -3.68 5.35
C ARG A 106 -5.98 -3.12 4.24
N LEU A 107 -5.50 -2.08 3.53
CA LEU A 107 -6.20 -1.58 2.36
C LEU A 107 -6.11 -2.59 1.22
N ASN A 108 -7.27 -2.95 0.67
CA ASN A 108 -7.43 -3.86 -0.46
C ASN A 108 -8.56 -3.37 -1.39
N ALA A 109 -8.83 -4.09 -2.47
CA ALA A 109 -9.85 -3.70 -3.45
C ALA A 109 -11.27 -3.58 -2.85
N ALA A 110 -11.60 -4.34 -1.81
CA ALA A 110 -12.94 -4.34 -1.22
C ALA A 110 -13.19 -3.10 -0.33
N ASN A 111 -12.16 -2.58 0.36
CA ASN A 111 -12.30 -1.47 1.32
C ASN A 111 -11.69 -0.15 0.83
N ALA A 112 -10.87 -0.15 -0.22
CA ALA A 112 -10.16 1.04 -0.69
C ALA A 112 -11.09 2.21 -0.98
N GLY A 113 -12.24 1.97 -1.63
CA GLY A 113 -13.21 3.01 -1.94
C GLY A 113 -13.71 3.74 -0.69
N SER A 114 -14.09 3.02 0.36
CA SER A 114 -14.58 3.61 1.61
C SER A 114 -13.46 4.35 2.38
N LEU A 115 -12.21 3.91 2.27
CA LEU A 115 -11.08 4.54 2.94
C LEU A 115 -10.64 5.84 2.26
N VAL A 116 -10.67 5.92 0.92
CA VAL A 116 -10.23 7.12 0.20
C VAL A 116 -11.26 8.24 0.20
N VAL A 117 -12.55 7.90 0.27
CA VAL A 117 -13.63 8.88 0.27
C VAL A 117 -13.48 9.91 1.40
N GLY A 118 -13.72 11.18 1.06
CA GLY A 118 -13.64 12.28 2.02
C GLY A 118 -12.25 12.86 2.23
N HIS A 119 -11.21 12.27 1.62
CA HIS A 119 -9.87 12.85 1.61
C HIS A 119 -9.62 13.70 0.36
N HIS A 120 -8.70 14.64 0.45
CA HIS A 120 -8.30 15.50 -0.68
C HIS A 120 -7.11 14.94 -1.43
N VAL A 121 -6.25 14.18 -0.73
CA VAL A 121 -5.04 13.55 -1.26
C VAL A 121 -4.83 12.24 -0.54
N VAL A 122 -4.37 11.22 -1.28
CA VAL A 122 -3.89 9.96 -0.71
C VAL A 122 -2.37 9.88 -0.88
N ILE A 123 -1.66 9.40 0.11
CA ILE A 123 -0.23 9.05 0.03
C ILE A 123 -0.11 7.53 0.03
N ASP A 124 0.43 7.00 -1.06
CA ASP A 124 0.82 5.61 -1.17
C ASP A 124 2.22 5.44 -0.56
N ALA A 125 2.25 4.99 0.68
CA ALA A 125 3.46 4.66 1.43
C ALA A 125 3.62 3.15 1.62
N THR A 126 3.03 2.36 0.71
CA THR A 126 3.02 0.90 0.76
C THR A 126 4.23 0.29 0.05
N ASP A 127 4.56 -0.93 0.41
CA ASP A 127 5.65 -1.71 -0.15
C ASP A 127 5.16 -2.90 -1.01
N ASN A 128 3.87 -2.97 -1.31
CA ASN A 128 3.29 -4.09 -2.05
C ASN A 128 2.41 -3.64 -3.23
N PHE A 129 2.46 -4.39 -4.30
CA PHE A 129 1.75 -4.08 -5.53
C PHE A 129 0.22 -4.17 -5.41
N PRO A 130 -0.39 -5.21 -4.79
CA PRO A 130 -1.84 -5.30 -4.71
C PRO A 130 -2.51 -4.07 -4.09
N THR A 131 -1.98 -3.60 -2.96
CA THR A 131 -2.48 -2.39 -2.30
C THR A 131 -2.32 -1.16 -3.18
N ARG A 132 -1.19 -1.02 -3.88
CA ARG A 132 -0.92 0.10 -4.79
C ARG A 132 -1.90 0.18 -5.94
N TYR A 133 -2.23 -0.96 -6.57
CA TYR A 133 -3.25 -1.02 -7.62
C TYR A 133 -4.65 -0.72 -7.07
N ALA A 134 -4.97 -1.19 -5.86
CA ALA A 134 -6.25 -0.88 -5.21
C ALA A 134 -6.39 0.62 -4.90
N ILE A 135 -5.32 1.28 -4.43
CA ILE A 135 -5.27 2.74 -4.24
C ILE A 135 -5.54 3.44 -5.57
N ASN A 136 -4.83 3.06 -6.65
CA ASN A 136 -5.01 3.67 -7.96
C ASN A 136 -6.46 3.60 -8.42
N ASP A 137 -7.07 2.43 -8.35
CA ASP A 137 -8.41 2.19 -8.87
C ASP A 137 -9.46 2.94 -8.04
N ALA A 138 -9.34 2.94 -6.71
CA ALA A 138 -10.21 3.70 -5.82
C ALA A 138 -10.04 5.22 -6.00
N CYS A 139 -8.82 5.73 -6.09
CA CYS A 139 -8.55 7.15 -6.29
C CYS A 139 -9.11 7.65 -7.62
N LEU A 140 -9.00 6.88 -8.69
CA LEU A 140 -9.62 7.21 -9.98
C LEU A 140 -11.15 7.22 -9.91
N ALA A 141 -11.76 6.22 -9.25
CA ALA A 141 -13.20 6.12 -9.13
C ALA A 141 -13.81 7.33 -8.38
N HIS A 142 -13.07 7.90 -7.44
CA HIS A 142 -13.52 9.02 -6.61
C HIS A 142 -12.92 10.38 -7.01
N GLY A 143 -12.09 10.45 -8.05
CA GLY A 143 -11.46 11.69 -8.53
C GLY A 143 -10.49 12.30 -7.52
N ILE A 144 -9.83 11.47 -6.71
CA ILE A 144 -8.89 11.90 -5.66
C ILE A 144 -7.46 11.62 -6.14
N PRO A 145 -6.57 12.63 -6.22
CA PRO A 145 -5.18 12.40 -6.60
C PRO A 145 -4.45 11.62 -5.50
N PHE A 146 -3.50 10.78 -5.90
CA PHE A 146 -2.60 10.16 -4.93
C PHE A 146 -1.13 10.37 -5.28
N VAL A 147 -0.32 10.47 -4.26
CA VAL A 147 1.14 10.63 -4.34
C VAL A 147 1.77 9.27 -4.16
N TYR A 148 2.31 8.75 -5.25
CA TYR A 148 3.05 7.50 -5.30
C TYR A 148 4.46 7.69 -4.75
N GLY A 149 4.94 6.75 -3.95
CA GLY A 149 6.33 6.61 -3.53
C GLY A 149 6.79 5.16 -3.60
N SER A 150 8.01 4.95 -4.04
CA SER A 150 8.66 3.63 -4.02
C SER A 150 10.14 3.77 -3.76
N VAL A 151 10.72 2.78 -3.10
CA VAL A 151 12.14 2.76 -2.75
C VAL A 151 12.71 1.36 -2.94
N ALA A 152 13.97 1.29 -3.35
CA ALA A 152 14.73 0.05 -3.40
C ALA A 152 16.21 0.39 -3.19
N ARG A 153 16.90 -0.33 -2.32
CA ARG A 153 18.35 -0.15 -2.06
C ARG A 153 18.71 1.31 -1.75
N PHE A 154 19.19 2.06 -2.75
CA PHE A 154 19.63 3.46 -2.65
C PHE A 154 18.79 4.39 -3.51
N ASP A 155 17.78 3.85 -4.21
CA ASP A 155 16.98 4.56 -5.19
C ASP A 155 15.57 4.80 -4.69
N GLY A 156 14.96 5.87 -5.20
CA GLY A 156 13.58 6.17 -4.93
C GLY A 156 12.83 6.77 -6.12
N GLN A 157 11.53 6.67 -6.08
CA GLN A 157 10.63 7.18 -7.11
C GLN A 157 9.46 7.91 -6.47
N VAL A 158 9.04 9.02 -7.10
CA VAL A 158 7.85 9.78 -6.71
C VAL A 158 7.09 10.26 -7.94
N SER A 159 5.77 10.19 -7.89
CA SER A 159 4.88 10.74 -8.91
C SER A 159 3.53 11.11 -8.30
N VAL A 160 2.72 11.87 -9.05
CA VAL A 160 1.32 12.13 -8.71
C VAL A 160 0.44 11.50 -9.79
N PHE A 161 -0.42 10.58 -9.37
CA PHE A 161 -1.35 9.87 -10.23
C PHE A 161 -2.82 10.20 -9.89
N ALA A 162 -3.73 9.83 -10.78
CA ALA A 162 -5.17 10.04 -10.67
C ALA A 162 -5.61 11.52 -10.49
N ALA A 163 -4.70 12.47 -10.72
CA ALA A 163 -5.07 13.87 -10.79
C ALA A 163 -5.91 14.16 -12.05
N PRO A 164 -6.81 15.16 -12.03
CA PRO A 164 -7.64 15.50 -13.18
C PRO A 164 -6.80 15.73 -14.46
N GLY A 165 -7.12 14.99 -15.53
CA GLY A 165 -6.40 15.06 -16.81
C GLY A 165 -5.02 14.40 -16.84
N GLY A 166 -4.50 13.96 -15.70
CA GLY A 166 -3.21 13.29 -15.59
C GLY A 166 -3.26 11.77 -15.84
N PRO A 167 -2.08 11.12 -15.88
CA PRO A 167 -1.99 9.67 -15.94
C PRO A 167 -2.43 9.02 -14.64
N CYS A 168 -2.81 7.75 -14.71
CA CYS A 168 -2.94 6.89 -13.54
C CYS A 168 -1.72 5.96 -13.41
N TYR A 169 -1.63 5.24 -12.31
CA TYR A 169 -0.51 4.30 -12.06
C TYR A 169 -0.40 3.24 -13.17
N ARG A 170 -1.54 2.75 -13.69
CA ARG A 170 -1.56 1.78 -14.79
C ARG A 170 -1.13 2.37 -16.15
N CYS A 171 -1.05 3.68 -16.31
CA CYS A 171 -0.43 4.27 -17.50
C CYS A 171 1.08 4.00 -17.56
N LEU A 172 1.73 3.93 -16.41
CA LEU A 172 3.15 3.63 -16.28
C LEU A 172 3.40 2.12 -16.09
N PHE A 173 2.60 1.48 -15.23
CA PHE A 173 2.67 0.06 -14.88
C PHE A 173 1.35 -0.63 -15.23
N PRO A 174 1.12 -0.98 -16.50
CA PRO A 174 -0.18 -1.47 -16.98
C PRO A 174 -0.54 -2.85 -16.42
N VAL A 175 0.44 -3.67 -16.13
CA VAL A 175 0.29 -5.04 -15.63
C VAL A 175 0.99 -5.14 -14.28
N MET A 176 0.30 -5.73 -13.29
CA MET A 176 0.92 -6.04 -12.01
C MET A 176 2.04 -7.06 -12.22
N PRO A 177 3.23 -6.85 -11.66
CA PRO A 177 4.30 -7.83 -11.72
C PRO A 177 3.85 -9.19 -11.19
N GLU A 178 4.36 -10.24 -11.79
CA GLU A 178 4.14 -11.60 -11.30
C GLU A 178 4.69 -11.72 -9.87
N PRO A 179 3.97 -12.44 -8.97
CA PRO A 179 4.44 -12.64 -7.62
C PRO A 179 5.86 -13.26 -7.60
N GLY A 180 6.75 -12.68 -6.78
CA GLY A 180 8.14 -13.15 -6.66
C GLY A 180 9.10 -12.69 -7.77
N THR A 181 8.64 -11.96 -8.79
CA THR A 181 9.54 -11.46 -9.86
C THR A 181 10.24 -10.15 -9.51
N VAL A 182 9.66 -9.37 -8.60
CA VAL A 182 10.24 -8.13 -8.09
C VAL A 182 10.57 -8.34 -6.62
N PRO A 183 11.84 -8.30 -6.25
CA PRO A 183 12.22 -8.48 -4.84
C PRO A 183 11.65 -7.37 -3.97
N THR A 184 11.32 -7.71 -2.73
CA THR A 184 10.84 -6.78 -1.72
C THR A 184 11.99 -6.01 -1.08
N CYS A 185 11.69 -4.87 -0.41
CA CYS A 185 12.69 -4.16 0.40
C CYS A 185 13.27 -5.03 1.54
N ALA A 186 12.55 -6.07 1.96
CA ALA A 186 13.06 -7.02 2.96
C ALA A 186 14.14 -7.96 2.38
N GLU A 187 14.07 -8.27 1.09
CA GLU A 187 15.02 -9.14 0.39
C GLU A 187 16.23 -8.38 -0.13
N GLU A 188 16.04 -7.18 -0.70
CA GLU A 188 17.13 -6.37 -1.25
C GLU A 188 17.78 -5.41 -0.26
N GLY A 189 17.06 -5.10 0.82
CA GLY A 189 17.45 -4.06 1.76
C GLY A 189 17.15 -2.64 1.25
N VAL A 190 17.22 -1.68 2.15
CA VAL A 190 17.09 -0.25 1.86
C VAL A 190 17.90 0.56 2.86
N LEU A 191 18.68 1.53 2.38
CA LEU A 191 19.36 2.46 3.26
C LEU A 191 18.32 3.40 3.92
N GLY A 192 18.33 3.51 5.26
CA GLY A 192 17.25 4.13 6.02
C GLY A 192 16.91 5.58 5.64
N VAL A 193 17.85 6.36 5.11
CA VAL A 193 17.60 7.72 4.63
C VAL A 193 16.79 7.78 3.33
N VAL A 194 16.82 6.71 2.51
CA VAL A 194 16.10 6.67 1.22
C VAL A 194 14.59 6.83 1.40
N PRO A 195 13.90 5.99 2.20
CA PRO A 195 12.48 6.20 2.45
C PRO A 195 12.18 7.51 3.17
N GLY A 196 13.12 8.02 3.99
CA GLY A 196 13.00 9.35 4.59
C GLY A 196 12.86 10.45 3.54
N ILE A 197 13.78 10.52 2.59
CA ILE A 197 13.79 11.51 1.51
C ILE A 197 12.55 11.36 0.61
N ILE A 198 12.22 10.14 0.20
CA ILE A 198 11.07 9.90 -0.68
C ILE A 198 9.75 10.24 0.03
N GLY A 199 9.60 9.89 1.31
CA GLY A 199 8.43 10.30 2.10
C GLY A 199 8.29 11.81 2.25
N LEU A 200 9.41 12.56 2.33
CA LEU A 200 9.41 14.03 2.31
C LEU A 200 9.02 14.60 0.95
N HIS A 201 9.44 13.98 -0.15
CA HIS A 201 8.94 14.33 -1.47
C HIS A 201 7.42 14.08 -1.56
N GLN A 202 6.92 12.96 -1.04
CA GLN A 202 5.49 12.69 -1.00
C GLN A 202 4.72 13.75 -0.20
N ALA A 203 5.22 14.14 0.97
CA ALA A 203 4.63 15.23 1.77
C ALA A 203 4.62 16.56 1.00
N THR A 204 5.70 16.87 0.29
CA THR A 204 5.81 18.07 -0.54
C THR A 204 4.77 18.09 -1.66
N GLU A 205 4.58 16.98 -2.35
CA GLU A 205 3.55 16.85 -3.39
C GLU A 205 2.13 17.00 -2.80
N ALA A 206 1.87 16.38 -1.64
CA ALA A 206 0.59 16.53 -0.96
C ALA A 206 0.32 18.00 -0.56
N ILE A 207 1.31 18.71 -0.05
CA ILE A 207 1.21 20.15 0.25
C ILE A 207 0.90 20.96 -1.02
N LYS A 208 1.58 20.70 -2.14
CA LYS A 208 1.31 21.38 -3.43
C LYS A 208 -0.12 21.13 -3.90
N LEU A 209 -0.59 19.89 -3.82
CA LEU A 209 -1.96 19.53 -4.20
C LEU A 209 -3.00 20.22 -3.32
N LEU A 210 -2.81 20.28 -2.01
CA LEU A 210 -3.73 20.91 -1.07
C LEU A 210 -3.77 22.44 -1.21
N THR A 211 -2.61 23.06 -1.38
CA THR A 211 -2.45 24.52 -1.37
C THR A 211 -2.54 25.15 -2.75
N THR A 212 -2.38 24.35 -3.81
CA THR A 212 -2.25 24.81 -5.21
C THR A 212 -1.01 25.70 -5.45
N ILE A 213 0.03 25.56 -4.63
CA ILE A 213 1.32 26.23 -4.84
C ILE A 213 2.26 25.35 -5.69
N GLY A 214 3.10 26.01 -6.50
CA GLY A 214 4.05 25.31 -7.35
C GLY A 214 3.36 24.40 -8.38
N THR A 215 4.11 23.42 -8.91
CA THR A 215 3.62 22.46 -9.91
C THR A 215 3.80 21.06 -9.39
N PRO A 216 2.70 20.32 -9.13
CA PRO A 216 2.78 18.91 -8.74
C PRO A 216 3.38 18.03 -9.85
N LEU A 217 3.93 16.88 -9.49
CA LEU A 217 4.52 15.90 -10.41
C LEU A 217 3.46 15.11 -11.22
N VAL A 218 2.40 15.77 -11.65
CA VAL A 218 1.39 15.18 -12.53
C VAL A 218 2.00 14.99 -13.93
N GLY A 219 1.96 13.76 -14.44
CA GLY A 219 2.57 13.44 -15.72
C GLY A 219 4.11 13.39 -15.70
N GLN A 220 4.70 13.32 -14.53
CA GLN A 220 6.15 13.19 -14.35
C GLN A 220 6.47 12.16 -13.27
N LEU A 221 7.48 11.33 -13.51
CA LEU A 221 8.11 10.46 -12.53
C LEU A 221 9.45 11.07 -12.14
N LEU A 222 9.63 11.39 -10.88
CA LEU A 222 10.92 11.75 -10.30
C LEU A 222 11.64 10.48 -9.89
N LEU A 223 12.82 10.24 -10.44
CA LEU A 223 13.79 9.23 -10.02
C LEU A 223 14.86 9.91 -9.19
N VAL A 224 15.25 9.30 -8.08
CA VAL A 224 16.28 9.80 -7.17
C VAL A 224 17.28 8.68 -6.92
N ASP A 225 18.54 8.90 -7.30
CA ASP A 225 19.68 8.05 -6.96
C ASP A 225 20.48 8.74 -5.85
N LEU A 226 20.46 8.17 -4.65
CA LEU A 226 21.15 8.76 -3.50
C LEU A 226 22.62 8.38 -3.40
N LEU A 227 23.11 7.41 -4.15
CA LEU A 227 24.55 7.16 -4.23
C LEU A 227 25.24 8.17 -5.15
N ALA A 228 24.65 8.41 -6.33
CA ALA A 228 25.16 9.41 -7.26
C ALA A 228 24.76 10.85 -6.88
N GLN A 229 23.84 11.03 -5.92
CA GLN A 229 23.23 12.33 -5.59
C GLN A 229 22.59 12.98 -6.82
N ASP A 230 21.99 12.19 -7.69
CA ASP A 230 21.33 12.63 -8.91
C ASP A 230 19.81 12.47 -8.85
N SER A 231 19.12 13.26 -9.65
CA SER A 231 17.68 13.13 -9.80
C SER A 231 17.25 13.44 -11.23
N GLN A 232 16.37 12.61 -11.76
CA GLN A 232 15.86 12.73 -13.12
C GLN A 232 14.33 12.80 -13.13
N ARG A 233 13.76 13.59 -14.06
CA ARG A 233 12.33 13.62 -14.31
C ARG A 233 12.02 12.98 -15.66
N ILE A 234 11.18 11.97 -15.61
CA ILE A 234 10.73 11.26 -16.80
C ILE A 234 9.27 11.64 -17.06
N ALA A 235 8.93 12.01 -18.29
CA ALA A 235 7.56 12.30 -18.67
C ALA A 235 6.73 11.00 -18.67
N VAL A 236 5.55 11.05 -18.05
CA VAL A 236 4.58 9.96 -18.02
C VAL A 236 3.28 10.45 -18.63
N ALA A 237 3.00 10.01 -19.85
CA ALA A 237 1.76 10.38 -20.53
C ALA A 237 0.56 9.54 -20.05
N ARG A 238 -0.62 10.15 -20.00
CA ARG A 238 -1.87 9.39 -19.92
C ARG A 238 -2.01 8.57 -21.19
N ARG A 239 -2.16 7.26 -21.03
CA ARG A 239 -2.32 6.34 -22.16
C ARG A 239 -3.78 6.29 -22.61
N HIS A 240 -4.00 6.42 -23.92
CA HIS A 240 -5.33 6.31 -24.52
C HIS A 240 -5.93 4.90 -24.36
N ASP A 241 -5.09 3.87 -24.43
CA ASP A 241 -5.42 2.45 -24.25
C ASP A 241 -5.30 1.95 -22.80
N CYS A 242 -5.20 2.85 -21.84
CA CYS A 242 -5.10 2.45 -20.42
C CYS A 242 -6.37 1.73 -19.98
N PRO A 243 -6.29 0.51 -19.37
CA PRO A 243 -7.45 -0.26 -19.00
C PRO A 243 -8.33 0.40 -17.93
N THR A 244 -7.80 1.40 -17.21
CA THR A 244 -8.50 2.05 -16.09
C THR A 244 -8.91 3.48 -16.39
N CYS A 245 -8.02 4.31 -16.95
CA CYS A 245 -8.28 5.73 -17.18
C CYS A 245 -8.31 6.10 -18.68
N GLY A 246 -8.08 5.15 -19.60
CA GLY A 246 -8.14 5.37 -21.05
C GLY A 246 -9.55 5.66 -21.56
N ASP A 247 -9.63 6.13 -22.80
CA ASP A 247 -10.91 6.45 -23.44
C ASP A 247 -11.66 5.19 -23.94
N VAL A 248 -10.92 4.10 -24.13
CA VAL A 248 -11.49 2.77 -24.44
C VAL A 248 -11.74 2.04 -23.15
N ARG A 249 -12.97 2.13 -22.62
CA ARG A 249 -13.37 1.33 -21.45
C ARG A 249 -13.50 -0.12 -21.88
N THR A 250 -12.50 -0.94 -21.61
CA THR A 250 -12.70 -2.37 -21.45
C THR A 250 -13.62 -2.58 -20.23
N PRO A 251 -14.59 -3.52 -20.26
CA PRO A 251 -15.44 -3.77 -19.11
C PRO A 251 -14.59 -3.94 -17.86
N SER A 252 -14.88 -3.15 -16.83
CA SER A 252 -14.12 -3.17 -15.59
C SER A 252 -14.19 -4.56 -14.95
N LEU A 253 -13.05 -5.11 -14.56
CA LEU A 253 -12.90 -6.28 -13.68
C LEU A 253 -13.48 -6.03 -12.26
N SER A 254 -14.24 -4.97 -12.07
CA SER A 254 -14.74 -4.48 -10.78
C SER A 254 -15.85 -5.33 -10.13
N SER A 255 -16.14 -6.54 -10.67
CA SER A 255 -17.06 -7.50 -10.02
C SER A 255 -16.36 -8.76 -9.49
N MET A 256 -15.05 -8.90 -9.68
CA MET A 256 -14.30 -10.05 -9.17
C MET A 256 -13.56 -9.62 -7.90
N SER A 257 -13.98 -10.12 -6.77
CA SER A 257 -13.29 -9.96 -5.48
C SER A 257 -12.73 -11.30 -5.03
N ILE A 258 -11.51 -11.26 -4.47
CA ILE A 258 -10.96 -12.41 -3.75
C ILE A 258 -11.79 -12.57 -2.48
N GLN A 259 -12.24 -13.78 -2.23
CA GLN A 259 -12.88 -14.12 -0.95
C GLN A 259 -11.79 -14.30 0.10
N HIS A 260 -11.87 -13.59 1.22
CA HIS A 260 -11.05 -13.82 2.39
C HIS A 260 -11.79 -14.76 3.32
N SER A 261 -11.14 -15.84 3.76
CA SER A 261 -11.75 -16.85 4.64
C SER A 261 -10.75 -17.36 5.67
N ASN A 262 -11.21 -17.55 6.88
CA ASN A 262 -10.40 -18.18 7.91
C ASN A 262 -10.20 -19.68 7.62
N PRO A 263 -9.21 -20.35 8.24
CA PRO A 263 -8.92 -21.77 8.02
C PRO A 263 -10.11 -22.69 8.28
N ALA A 264 -10.91 -22.44 9.31
CA ALA A 264 -12.05 -23.29 9.70
C ALA A 264 -13.17 -23.27 8.63
N ASP A 265 -13.44 -22.09 8.05
CA ASP A 265 -14.42 -21.94 6.97
C ASP A 265 -13.93 -22.68 5.71
N VAL A 266 -12.65 -22.57 5.35
CA VAL A 266 -12.09 -23.27 4.20
C VAL A 266 -12.10 -24.78 4.42
N ALA A 267 -11.78 -25.25 5.62
CA ALA A 267 -11.87 -26.69 5.98
C ALA A 267 -13.30 -27.22 5.80
N SER A 268 -14.29 -26.41 6.14
CA SER A 268 -15.71 -26.76 5.92
C SER A 268 -16.06 -26.84 4.42
N LEU A 269 -15.51 -25.95 3.60
CA LEU A 269 -15.72 -25.98 2.14
C LEU A 269 -15.10 -27.22 1.48
N LEU A 270 -13.99 -27.76 2.03
CA LEU A 270 -13.33 -28.95 1.51
C LEU A 270 -14.18 -30.21 1.65
N ALA A 271 -15.17 -30.23 2.51
CA ALA A 271 -16.09 -31.35 2.71
C ALA A 271 -17.29 -31.33 1.74
N GLY A 272 -17.46 -30.28 0.92
CA GLY A 272 -18.56 -30.09 0.00
C GLY A 272 -18.28 -30.59 -1.43
N ASP A 273 -19.33 -30.66 -2.24
CA ASP A 273 -19.24 -31.13 -3.65
C ASP A 273 -18.47 -30.15 -4.56
N ASP A 274 -18.34 -28.89 -4.20
CA ASP A 274 -17.64 -27.83 -4.94
C ASP A 274 -16.36 -27.38 -4.19
N ALA A 275 -15.64 -28.33 -3.63
CA ALA A 275 -14.45 -28.11 -2.85
C ALA A 275 -13.36 -27.35 -3.65
N PRO A 276 -12.79 -26.26 -3.11
CA PRO A 276 -11.69 -25.56 -3.76
C PRO A 276 -10.42 -26.41 -3.76
N THR A 277 -9.62 -26.30 -4.81
CA THR A 277 -8.26 -26.85 -4.81
C THR A 277 -7.35 -25.98 -3.97
N ILE A 278 -6.74 -26.50 -2.91
CA ILE A 278 -5.75 -25.75 -2.13
C ILE A 278 -4.44 -25.68 -2.90
N VAL A 279 -3.96 -24.47 -3.15
CA VAL A 279 -2.68 -24.18 -3.76
C VAL A 279 -1.76 -23.56 -2.71
N ASP A 280 -0.73 -24.29 -2.32
CA ASP A 280 0.32 -23.80 -1.40
C ASP A 280 1.38 -23.06 -2.22
N VAL A 281 1.53 -21.75 -1.97
CA VAL A 281 2.45 -20.90 -2.73
C VAL A 281 3.78 -20.66 -2.01
N ARG A 282 4.07 -21.44 -0.97
CA ARG A 282 5.35 -21.39 -0.25
C ARG A 282 6.48 -22.04 -1.05
N GLU A 283 7.68 -21.89 -0.54
CA GLU A 283 8.84 -22.56 -1.11
C GLU A 283 8.85 -24.07 -0.80
N GLN A 284 9.57 -24.86 -1.60
CA GLN A 284 9.65 -26.32 -1.42
C GLN A 284 10.11 -26.72 -0.01
N TRP A 285 11.10 -26.04 0.55
CA TRP A 285 11.61 -26.35 1.89
C TRP A 285 10.58 -26.09 3.01
N GLU A 286 9.70 -25.07 2.85
CA GLU A 286 8.60 -24.79 3.78
C GLU A 286 7.53 -25.90 3.69
N TYR A 287 7.25 -26.34 2.48
CA TYR A 287 6.30 -27.42 2.22
C TYR A 287 6.80 -28.76 2.78
N ASP A 288 8.09 -29.02 2.69
CA ASP A 288 8.72 -30.24 3.22
C ASP A 288 8.72 -30.30 4.76
N LEU A 289 8.74 -29.11 5.42
CA LEU A 289 8.63 -29.01 6.87
C LEU A 289 7.21 -29.38 7.35
N VAL A 290 6.21 -28.78 6.73
CA VAL A 290 4.80 -29.01 7.05
C VAL A 290 3.93 -28.58 5.88
N HIS A 291 2.93 -29.39 5.53
CA HIS A 291 1.95 -29.04 4.49
C HIS A 291 0.60 -29.70 4.77
N LEU A 292 -0.44 -29.19 4.12
CA LEU A 292 -1.75 -29.83 4.15
C LEU A 292 -1.76 -31.00 3.15
N PRO A 293 -2.16 -32.22 3.54
CA PRO A 293 -2.14 -33.39 2.66
C PRO A 293 -2.92 -33.22 1.35
N VAL A 294 -3.91 -32.30 1.35
CA VAL A 294 -4.76 -32.01 0.20
C VAL A 294 -4.25 -30.81 -0.62
N SER A 295 -3.16 -30.19 -0.24
CA SER A 295 -2.61 -29.03 -0.95
C SER A 295 -1.68 -29.42 -2.09
N MET A 296 -1.72 -28.65 -3.15
CA MET A 296 -0.80 -28.74 -4.27
C MET A 296 0.24 -27.61 -4.16
N LEU A 297 1.52 -27.96 -4.10
CA LEU A 297 2.60 -26.98 -4.08
C LEU A 297 2.77 -26.34 -5.47
N ILE A 298 2.65 -25.04 -5.52
CA ILE A 298 3.03 -24.20 -6.65
C ILE A 298 3.75 -22.97 -6.09
N PRO A 299 5.07 -23.00 -5.90
CA PRO A 299 5.81 -21.86 -5.36
C PRO A 299 5.49 -20.58 -6.10
N LEU A 300 5.41 -19.47 -5.35
CA LEU A 300 4.99 -18.17 -5.85
C LEU A 300 5.77 -17.73 -7.10
N ASN A 301 7.08 -18.00 -7.12
CA ASN A 301 7.99 -17.71 -8.23
C ASN A 301 7.76 -18.59 -9.48
N THR A 302 7.01 -19.69 -9.38
CA THR A 302 6.67 -20.57 -10.51
C THR A 302 5.19 -20.47 -10.91
N LEU A 303 4.40 -19.73 -10.14
CA LEU A 303 2.94 -19.65 -10.33
C LEU A 303 2.56 -19.21 -11.74
N ALA A 304 3.25 -18.21 -12.29
CA ALA A 304 2.97 -17.68 -13.62
C ALA A 304 3.14 -18.73 -14.75
N ALA A 305 4.13 -19.59 -14.63
CA ALA A 305 4.33 -20.68 -15.58
C ALA A 305 3.24 -21.75 -15.44
N ARG A 306 2.86 -22.08 -14.20
CA ARG A 306 1.91 -23.14 -13.87
C ARG A 306 0.45 -22.72 -14.08
N ALA A 307 0.13 -21.43 -13.95
CA ALA A 307 -1.22 -20.92 -14.17
C ALA A 307 -1.77 -21.18 -15.59
N LYS A 308 -0.88 -21.34 -16.57
CA LYS A 308 -1.24 -21.70 -17.95
C LYS A 308 -1.91 -23.07 -18.07
N ASP A 309 -1.60 -23.96 -17.14
CA ASP A 309 -2.10 -25.33 -17.07
C ASP A 309 -3.30 -25.45 -16.10
N MET A 310 -3.66 -24.35 -15.41
CA MET A 310 -4.78 -24.33 -14.46
C MET A 310 -6.08 -23.89 -15.16
N ASP A 311 -7.21 -24.44 -14.72
CA ASP A 311 -8.53 -24.08 -15.25
C ASP A 311 -9.08 -22.82 -14.55
N PRO A 312 -9.23 -21.67 -15.25
CA PRO A 312 -9.70 -20.43 -14.64
C PRO A 312 -11.13 -20.47 -14.06
N SER A 313 -11.93 -21.46 -14.45
CA SER A 313 -13.32 -21.62 -13.98
C SER A 313 -13.42 -22.35 -12.64
N ARG A 314 -12.37 -23.05 -12.21
CA ARG A 314 -12.34 -23.79 -10.95
C ARG A 314 -12.13 -22.87 -9.74
N SER A 315 -12.53 -23.39 -8.57
CA SER A 315 -12.29 -22.72 -7.29
C SER A 315 -10.92 -23.09 -6.74
N TYR A 316 -10.13 -22.08 -6.32
CA TYR A 316 -8.82 -22.26 -5.71
C TYR A 316 -8.74 -21.53 -4.37
N ALA A 317 -8.24 -22.22 -3.35
CA ALA A 317 -7.90 -21.62 -2.06
C ALA A 317 -6.38 -21.50 -1.95
N LEU A 318 -5.87 -20.27 -1.87
CA LEU A 318 -4.45 -19.98 -1.85
C LEU A 318 -3.94 -19.98 -0.42
N LEU A 319 -2.86 -20.71 -0.16
CA LEU A 319 -2.24 -20.89 1.16
C LEU A 319 -0.78 -20.42 1.11
N CYS A 320 -0.36 -19.71 2.15
CA CYS A 320 1.06 -19.49 2.44
C CYS A 320 1.31 -19.59 3.95
N HIS A 321 2.40 -19.02 4.49
CA HIS A 321 2.67 -19.10 5.94
C HIS A 321 1.67 -18.26 6.74
N HIS A 322 1.48 -16.94 6.38
CA HIS A 322 0.64 -16.00 7.14
C HIS A 322 -0.44 -15.28 6.29
N GLY A 323 -0.75 -15.75 5.08
CA GLY A 323 -1.80 -15.17 4.25
C GLY A 323 -1.36 -14.08 3.25
N MET A 324 -0.14 -13.53 3.35
CA MET A 324 0.32 -12.42 2.49
C MET A 324 0.72 -12.88 1.08
N ARG A 325 1.59 -13.89 0.98
CA ARG A 325 2.02 -14.45 -0.33
C ARG A 325 0.84 -15.06 -1.09
N SER A 326 -0.09 -15.70 -0.37
CA SER A 326 -1.30 -16.26 -0.97
C SER A 326 -2.28 -15.18 -1.47
N GLU A 327 -2.41 -14.06 -0.77
CA GLU A 327 -3.17 -12.91 -1.24
C GLU A 327 -2.56 -12.30 -2.51
N MET A 328 -1.23 -12.16 -2.58
CA MET A 328 -0.53 -11.72 -3.79
C MET A 328 -0.79 -12.67 -4.97
N ALA A 329 -0.70 -13.98 -4.72
CA ALA A 329 -0.98 -15.00 -5.72
C ALA A 329 -2.43 -14.92 -6.23
N ALA A 330 -3.39 -14.79 -5.32
CA ALA A 330 -4.82 -14.68 -5.67
C ALA A 330 -5.09 -13.42 -6.50
N ASN A 331 -4.54 -12.26 -6.10
CA ASN A 331 -4.67 -11.02 -6.85
C ASN A 331 -4.09 -11.14 -8.28
N TRP A 332 -2.95 -11.80 -8.42
CA TRP A 332 -2.35 -12.03 -9.73
C TRP A 332 -3.21 -12.98 -10.58
N LEU A 333 -3.66 -14.11 -10.03
CA LEU A 333 -4.53 -15.08 -10.72
C LEU A 333 -5.84 -14.42 -11.16
N MET A 334 -6.44 -13.56 -10.34
CA MET A 334 -7.65 -12.81 -10.70
C MET A 334 -7.42 -11.96 -11.96
N GLN A 335 -6.26 -11.34 -12.11
CA GLN A 335 -5.92 -10.58 -13.31
C GLN A 335 -5.68 -11.46 -14.54
N GLN A 336 -5.37 -12.74 -14.34
CA GLN A 336 -5.27 -13.74 -15.41
C GLN A 336 -6.64 -14.35 -15.77
N GLY A 337 -7.75 -13.87 -15.18
CA GLY A 337 -9.11 -14.31 -15.50
C GLY A 337 -9.68 -15.41 -14.60
N PHE A 338 -9.00 -15.77 -13.52
CA PHE A 338 -9.53 -16.68 -12.52
C PHE A 338 -10.58 -15.97 -11.67
N SER A 339 -11.78 -16.54 -11.56
CA SER A 339 -12.94 -15.87 -10.97
C SER A 339 -13.32 -16.34 -9.56
N ARG A 340 -12.83 -17.50 -9.13
CA ARG A 340 -13.22 -18.17 -7.89
C ARG A 340 -12.00 -18.43 -7.01
N LEU A 341 -11.52 -17.35 -6.36
CA LEU A 341 -10.30 -17.34 -5.59
C LEU A 341 -10.59 -17.03 -4.12
N ILE A 342 -10.01 -17.84 -3.24
CA ILE A 342 -10.10 -17.70 -1.78
C ILE A 342 -8.67 -17.50 -1.26
N ASN A 343 -8.44 -16.44 -0.47
CA ASN A 343 -7.24 -16.33 0.34
C ASN A 343 -7.49 -16.97 1.71
N ILE A 344 -6.62 -17.87 2.15
CA ILE A 344 -6.67 -18.44 3.50
C ILE A 344 -5.97 -17.47 4.45
N ASP A 345 -6.76 -16.71 5.21
CA ASP A 345 -6.25 -15.69 6.12
C ASP A 345 -5.45 -16.33 7.27
N GLY A 346 -4.31 -15.74 7.56
CA GLY A 346 -3.37 -16.28 8.55
C GLY A 346 -2.58 -17.52 8.07
N GLY A 347 -2.90 -18.07 6.88
CA GLY A 347 -2.16 -19.13 6.24
C GLY A 347 -2.08 -20.45 7.02
N ILE A 348 -0.99 -21.21 6.82
CA ILE A 348 -0.81 -22.50 7.49
C ILE A 348 -0.56 -22.34 9.01
N ASP A 349 -0.04 -21.20 9.45
CA ASP A 349 0.13 -20.92 10.87
C ASP A 349 -1.21 -20.84 11.59
N ALA A 350 -2.19 -20.10 11.03
CA ALA A 350 -3.56 -20.06 11.56
C ALA A 350 -4.27 -21.42 11.39
N TRP A 351 -4.02 -22.13 10.29
CA TRP A 351 -4.56 -23.48 10.09
C TRP A 351 -4.15 -24.44 11.20
N SER A 352 -2.86 -24.39 11.61
CA SER A 352 -2.34 -25.18 12.73
C SER A 352 -3.01 -24.84 14.06
N MET A 353 -3.44 -23.60 14.25
CA MET A 353 -4.13 -23.18 15.49
C MET A 353 -5.61 -23.52 15.51
N GLU A 354 -6.29 -23.37 14.38
CA GLU A 354 -7.75 -23.37 14.32
C GLU A 354 -8.34 -24.70 13.83
N VAL A 355 -7.60 -25.46 12.98
CA VAL A 355 -8.13 -26.66 12.31
C VAL A 355 -7.40 -27.92 12.70
N ASP A 356 -6.07 -27.93 12.66
CA ASP A 356 -5.27 -29.14 12.95
C ASP A 356 -4.03 -28.81 13.78
N SER A 357 -4.19 -28.92 15.09
CA SER A 357 -3.12 -28.66 16.05
C SER A 357 -1.98 -29.71 16.05
N SER A 358 -2.07 -30.77 15.24
CA SER A 358 -0.98 -31.72 15.05
C SER A 358 0.08 -31.22 14.07
N LEU A 359 -0.22 -30.21 13.25
CA LEU A 359 0.72 -29.62 12.31
C LEU A 359 1.76 -28.76 13.04
N PRO A 360 3.06 -29.03 12.83
CA PRO A 360 4.12 -28.24 13.46
C PRO A 360 4.09 -26.78 12.96
N ARG A 361 4.33 -25.84 13.88
CA ARG A 361 4.50 -24.41 13.59
C ARG A 361 5.98 -24.08 13.50
N TYR A 362 6.35 -23.15 12.62
CA TYR A 362 7.75 -22.72 12.39
C TYR A 362 7.84 -21.21 12.13
#